data_ba4a94fd8d9f83e1a368ef89476a2b4b
#
_entry.id   ba4a94fd8d9f83e1a368ef89476a2b4b
#
_cell.length_a   1.000
_cell.length_b   1.000
_cell.length_c   1.000
_cell.angle_alpha   90.00
_cell.angle_beta   90.00
_cell.angle_gamma   90.00
#
_symmetry.space_group_name_H-M   'P 1'
#
loop_
_entity.id
_entity.type
_entity.pdbx_description
1 polymer ?
#
loop_
_entity_poly.entity_id
_entity_poly.type
_entity_poly.pdbx_seq_one_letter_code
_entity_poly.pdbx_strand_id
1 'polypeptide(L)'
;MPGYRLRSVLFLTVALLAASALPASAAPAQTIHVVERASTDAVTNGSKQDKAGNVLTWHNKVYDEANKKQVGRDAGYCVRIVAGKSWECAWTTYLQGGSISVQGPFLDSGGSVLAITGGTGSYDGASGTMELKYHNKKGTAFDFIFNLE
;
A
#
# COMPACT_ATOMS: atom_id res chain seq x y z
N MET A 1 36.75 -19.98 75.94
CA MET A 1 37.18 -19.28 74.66
C MET A 1 36.13 -19.55 73.63
N PRO A 2 35.36 -18.54 73.15
CA PRO A 2 34.33 -18.77 72.20
C PRO A 2 34.88 -18.58 70.75
N GLY A 3 34.65 -19.62 69.91
CA GLY A 3 35.08 -19.65 68.55
C GLY A 3 34.16 -18.82 67.65
N TYR A 4 34.75 -17.86 66.90
CA TYR A 4 34.08 -17.08 65.87
C TYR A 4 33.87 -17.93 64.59
N ARG A 5 32.61 -18.15 64.21
CA ARG A 5 32.25 -18.74 62.92
C ARG A 5 32.19 -17.62 61.85
N LEU A 6 33.14 -17.69 60.92
CA LEU A 6 33.13 -16.82 59.71
C LEU A 6 31.94 -17.24 58.80
N ARG A 7 30.99 -16.37 58.64
CA ARG A 7 29.90 -16.53 57.60
C ARG A 7 30.39 -15.96 56.30
N SER A 8 30.64 -16.81 55.31
CA SER A 8 30.95 -16.42 53.96
C SER A 8 29.68 -15.87 53.31
N VAL A 9 29.69 -14.58 52.96
CA VAL A 9 28.61 -13.93 52.16
C VAL A 9 28.98 -14.10 50.72
N LEU A 10 28.19 -14.89 50.00
CA LEU A 10 28.30 -15.12 48.56
C LEU A 10 27.61 -13.93 47.84
N PHE A 11 28.41 -13.04 47.21
CA PHE A 11 27.88 -11.98 46.35
C PHE A 11 27.54 -12.58 45.00
N LEU A 12 26.23 -12.66 44.71
CA LEU A 12 25.74 -13.04 43.40
C LEU A 12 25.76 -11.78 42.49
N THR A 13 26.74 -11.68 41.60
CA THR A 13 26.79 -10.61 40.58
C THR A 13 25.86 -10.99 39.44
N VAL A 14 24.74 -10.28 39.33
CA VAL A 14 23.84 -10.36 38.17
C VAL A 14 24.44 -9.51 37.05
N ALA A 15 24.97 -10.17 36.03
CA ALA A 15 25.42 -9.51 34.80
C ALA A 15 24.18 -9.16 33.95
N LEU A 16 23.83 -7.86 33.82
CA LEU A 16 22.84 -7.37 32.88
C LEU A 16 23.45 -7.43 31.47
N LEU A 17 22.99 -8.37 30.63
CA LEU A 17 23.26 -8.37 29.21
C LEU A 17 22.37 -7.27 28.55
N ALA A 18 22.98 -6.14 28.24
CA ALA A 18 22.35 -5.13 27.39
C ALA A 18 22.34 -5.64 25.94
N ALA A 19 21.18 -6.13 25.47
CA ALA A 19 20.98 -6.44 24.06
C ALA A 19 20.94 -5.12 23.28
N SER A 20 22.02 -4.78 22.57
CA SER A 20 22.05 -3.67 21.62
C SER A 20 21.20 -4.06 20.41
N ALA A 21 20.02 -3.47 20.28
CA ALA A 21 19.23 -3.54 19.06
C ALA A 21 20.00 -2.83 17.93
N LEU A 22 20.42 -3.59 16.93
CA LEU A 22 20.97 -3.00 15.71
C LEU A 22 19.87 -2.20 15.02
N PRO A 23 20.14 -0.98 14.50
CA PRO A 23 19.17 -0.24 13.72
C PRO A 23 18.80 -1.08 12.50
N ALA A 24 17.48 -1.31 12.30
CA ALA A 24 16.98 -1.93 11.07
C ALA A 24 17.41 -1.03 9.90
N SER A 25 18.19 -1.58 8.97
CA SER A 25 18.52 -0.89 7.73
C SER A 25 17.21 -0.68 6.96
N ALA A 26 16.84 0.58 6.69
CA ALA A 26 15.72 0.88 5.81
C ALA A 26 15.99 0.23 4.45
N ALA A 27 15.00 -0.47 3.89
CA ALA A 27 15.09 -0.96 2.51
C ALA A 27 15.33 0.25 1.58
N PRO A 28 16.09 0.08 0.48
CA PRO A 28 16.28 1.17 -0.47
C PRO A 28 14.93 1.56 -1.07
N ALA A 29 14.68 2.88 -1.18
CA ALA A 29 13.49 3.42 -1.81
C ALA A 29 13.37 2.86 -3.25
N GLN A 30 12.19 2.32 -3.58
CA GLN A 30 11.92 1.71 -4.89
C GLN A 30 10.72 2.39 -5.53
N THR A 31 10.83 2.73 -6.83
CA THR A 31 9.68 3.18 -7.61
C THR A 31 9.25 2.10 -8.58
N ILE A 32 7.94 1.80 -8.62
CA ILE A 32 7.32 0.87 -9.56
C ILE A 32 6.27 1.67 -10.34
N HIS A 33 6.40 1.72 -11.68
CA HIS A 33 5.45 2.37 -12.55
C HIS A 33 4.73 1.32 -13.43
N VAL A 34 3.41 1.29 -13.32
CA VAL A 34 2.55 0.41 -14.13
C VAL A 34 1.33 1.19 -14.63
N VAL A 35 0.67 0.68 -15.68
CA VAL A 35 -0.51 1.28 -16.28
C VAL A 35 -1.70 0.35 -16.12
N GLU A 36 -2.73 0.78 -15.42
CA GLU A 36 -4.03 0.12 -15.39
C GLU A 36 -4.83 0.45 -16.64
N ARG A 37 -5.58 -0.54 -17.17
CA ARG A 37 -6.61 -0.31 -18.21
C ARG A 37 -7.98 -0.56 -17.60
N ALA A 38 -8.72 0.51 -17.34
CA ALA A 38 -10.08 0.51 -16.81
C ALA A 38 -11.05 -0.08 -17.82
N SER A 39 -11.36 -1.36 -17.69
CA SER A 39 -12.18 -2.12 -18.64
C SER A 39 -13.33 -2.89 -18.01
N THR A 40 -13.33 -3.03 -16.67
CA THR A 40 -14.34 -3.80 -15.94
C THR A 40 -15.07 -2.97 -14.88
N ASP A 41 -14.87 -1.66 -14.88
CA ASP A 41 -15.46 -0.72 -13.94
C ASP A 41 -16.97 -0.82 -13.92
N ALA A 42 -17.55 -1.01 -12.75
CA ALA A 42 -18.98 -1.14 -12.54
C ALA A 42 -19.44 -0.33 -11.32
N VAL A 43 -20.37 0.57 -11.53
CA VAL A 43 -21.03 1.29 -10.43
C VAL A 43 -22.22 0.47 -9.95
N THR A 44 -22.21 0.05 -8.69
CA THR A 44 -23.32 -0.70 -8.08
C THR A 44 -24.53 0.21 -7.87
N ASN A 45 -25.71 -0.41 -7.86
CA ASN A 45 -27.05 0.20 -7.80
C ASN A 45 -27.61 0.68 -9.13
N GLY A 46 -26.96 0.40 -10.28
CA GLY A 46 -27.45 0.79 -11.60
C GLY A 46 -27.79 2.28 -11.69
N SER A 47 -27.30 3.09 -10.76
CA SER A 47 -27.60 4.51 -10.72
C SER A 47 -26.90 5.21 -11.89
N LYS A 48 -27.70 5.69 -12.83
CA LYS A 48 -27.21 6.60 -13.87
C LYS A 48 -26.86 7.99 -13.30
N GLN A 49 -27.14 8.22 -12.02
CA GLN A 49 -26.88 9.48 -11.34
C GLN A 49 -25.63 9.36 -10.47
N ASP A 50 -24.70 10.26 -10.67
CA ASP A 50 -23.54 10.40 -9.80
C ASP A 50 -23.96 11.05 -8.48
N LYS A 51 -23.85 10.31 -7.38
CA LYS A 51 -24.22 10.80 -6.03
C LYS A 51 -23.39 10.13 -4.95
N ALA A 52 -23.24 10.81 -3.82
CA ALA A 52 -22.58 10.27 -2.63
C ALA A 52 -23.19 8.91 -2.24
N GLY A 53 -22.33 7.97 -1.86
CA GLY A 53 -22.68 6.59 -1.49
C GLY A 53 -22.72 5.61 -2.66
N ASN A 54 -22.58 6.03 -3.93
CA ASN A 54 -22.37 5.09 -5.02
C ASN A 54 -21.09 4.33 -4.80
N VAL A 55 -21.11 3.03 -5.13
CA VAL A 55 -19.94 2.15 -5.04
C VAL A 55 -19.48 1.79 -6.45
N LEU A 56 -18.21 2.03 -6.74
CA LEU A 56 -17.50 1.57 -7.93
C LEU A 56 -16.69 0.34 -7.55
N THR A 57 -16.73 -0.70 -8.39
CA THR A 57 -15.89 -1.89 -8.25
C THR A 57 -15.24 -2.23 -9.58
N TRP A 58 -14.05 -2.85 -9.53
CA TRP A 58 -13.34 -3.30 -10.72
C TRP A 58 -12.39 -4.48 -10.46
N HIS A 59 -11.94 -5.11 -11.53
CA HIS A 59 -10.83 -6.05 -11.59
C HIS A 59 -10.15 -5.90 -12.94
N ASN A 60 -9.18 -5.00 -13.01
CA ASN A 60 -8.60 -4.57 -14.27
C ASN A 60 -7.24 -5.24 -14.55
N LYS A 61 -6.81 -5.18 -15.82
CA LYS A 61 -5.46 -5.60 -16.22
C LYS A 61 -4.48 -4.46 -16.03
N VAL A 62 -3.28 -4.81 -15.54
CA VAL A 62 -2.18 -3.88 -15.32
C VAL A 62 -1.03 -4.23 -16.27
N TYR A 63 -0.48 -3.21 -16.89
CA TYR A 63 0.55 -3.29 -17.92
C TYR A 63 1.84 -2.62 -17.43
N ASP A 64 2.95 -2.88 -18.12
CA ASP A 64 4.21 -2.17 -17.90
C ASP A 64 4.07 -0.65 -18.17
N GLU A 65 5.07 0.13 -17.76
CA GLU A 65 5.12 1.59 -17.95
C GLU A 65 4.89 2.00 -19.40
N ALA A 66 5.36 1.20 -20.37
CA ALA A 66 5.13 1.44 -21.79
C ALA A 66 3.71 1.10 -22.26
N ASN A 67 2.86 0.61 -21.36
CA ASN A 67 1.49 0.16 -21.62
C ASN A 67 1.39 -0.90 -22.74
N LYS A 68 2.36 -1.83 -22.81
CA LYS A 68 2.45 -2.84 -23.87
C LYS A 68 2.26 -4.26 -23.36
N LYS A 69 3.01 -4.65 -22.33
CA LYS A 69 3.01 -6.01 -21.79
C LYS A 69 2.17 -6.06 -20.51
N GLN A 70 1.21 -6.97 -20.42
CA GLN A 70 0.51 -7.21 -19.17
C GLN A 70 1.49 -7.77 -18.12
N VAL A 71 1.59 -7.11 -16.97
CA VAL A 71 2.48 -7.47 -15.85
C VAL A 71 1.72 -7.84 -14.60
N GLY A 72 0.38 -7.62 -14.58
CA GLY A 72 -0.42 -7.89 -13.42
C GLY A 72 -1.90 -7.66 -13.64
N ARG A 73 -2.58 -7.48 -12.54
CA ARG A 73 -4.00 -7.09 -12.44
C ARG A 73 -4.21 -6.33 -11.15
N ASP A 74 -5.31 -5.61 -11.06
CA ASP A 74 -5.76 -5.04 -9.80
C ASP A 74 -7.23 -5.35 -9.55
N ALA A 75 -7.67 -5.17 -8.32
CA ALA A 75 -9.06 -5.27 -7.94
C ALA A 75 -9.32 -4.38 -6.72
N GLY A 76 -10.45 -3.70 -6.73
CA GLY A 76 -10.79 -2.81 -5.65
C GLY A 76 -12.18 -2.24 -5.73
N TYR A 77 -12.39 -1.25 -4.87
CA TYR A 77 -13.63 -0.50 -4.80
C TYR A 77 -13.39 0.95 -4.39
N CYS A 78 -14.34 1.80 -4.76
CA CYS A 78 -14.43 3.16 -4.28
C CYS A 78 -15.85 3.48 -3.82
N VAL A 79 -15.97 4.37 -2.85
CA VAL A 79 -17.24 4.99 -2.47
C VAL A 79 -17.21 6.45 -2.90
N ARG A 80 -18.25 6.90 -3.62
CA ARG A 80 -18.39 8.29 -4.01
C ARG A 80 -18.61 9.15 -2.77
N ILE A 81 -17.70 10.09 -2.51
CA ILE A 81 -17.81 11.02 -1.39
C ILE A 81 -18.48 12.32 -1.82
N VAL A 82 -18.00 12.94 -2.89
CA VAL A 82 -18.56 14.16 -3.44
C VAL A 82 -18.86 13.97 -4.92
N ALA A 83 -20.12 14.04 -5.32
CA ALA A 83 -20.55 13.89 -6.68
C ALA A 83 -19.79 14.85 -7.61
N GLY A 84 -19.26 14.32 -8.74
CA GLY A 84 -18.48 15.05 -9.72
C GLY A 84 -17.13 15.56 -9.22
N LYS A 85 -16.62 15.08 -8.07
CA LYS A 85 -15.36 15.56 -7.52
C LYS A 85 -14.44 14.46 -7.01
N SER A 86 -14.92 13.58 -6.10
CA SER A 86 -14.02 12.65 -5.42
C SER A 86 -14.69 11.36 -4.98
N TRP A 87 -13.90 10.30 -4.97
CA TRP A 87 -14.15 9.02 -4.37
C TRP A 87 -13.14 8.75 -3.26
N GLU A 88 -13.48 7.92 -2.29
CA GLU A 88 -12.55 7.26 -1.40
C GLU A 88 -12.40 5.81 -1.83
N CYS A 89 -11.16 5.37 -2.07
CA CYS A 89 -10.86 4.09 -2.71
C CYS A 89 -9.94 3.24 -1.87
N ALA A 90 -10.08 1.92 -2.05
CA ALA A 90 -9.10 0.94 -1.60
C ALA A 90 -8.98 -0.17 -2.66
N TRP A 91 -7.73 -0.54 -3.01
CA TRP A 91 -7.50 -1.65 -3.95
C TRP A 91 -6.17 -2.33 -3.73
N THR A 92 -6.02 -3.48 -4.37
CA THR A 92 -4.79 -4.27 -4.38
C THR A 92 -4.33 -4.49 -5.80
N THR A 93 -3.09 -4.14 -6.08
CA THR A 93 -2.40 -4.42 -7.34
C THR A 93 -1.55 -5.67 -7.17
N TYR A 94 -1.85 -6.70 -7.97
CA TYR A 94 -1.17 -7.99 -7.98
C TYR A 94 -0.12 -7.99 -9.09
N LEU A 95 1.15 -8.10 -8.71
CA LEU A 95 2.32 -8.10 -9.59
C LEU A 95 3.08 -9.43 -9.46
N GLN A 96 4.11 -9.61 -10.30
CA GLN A 96 5.01 -10.74 -10.12
C GLN A 96 5.70 -10.64 -8.76
N GLY A 97 5.62 -11.69 -7.98
CA GLY A 97 6.25 -11.78 -6.66
C GLY A 97 5.36 -11.40 -5.48
N GLY A 98 4.20 -10.77 -5.71
CA GLY A 98 3.30 -10.39 -4.60
C GLY A 98 2.26 -9.35 -4.96
N SER A 99 1.81 -8.60 -3.97
CA SER A 99 0.81 -7.54 -4.16
C SER A 99 1.12 -6.31 -3.33
N ILE A 100 0.60 -5.16 -3.77
CA ILE A 100 0.66 -3.87 -3.07
C ILE A 100 -0.77 -3.39 -2.89
N SER A 101 -1.13 -3.02 -1.65
CA SER A 101 -2.44 -2.46 -1.31
C SER A 101 -2.33 -0.97 -1.06
N VAL A 102 -3.32 -0.21 -1.52
CA VAL A 102 -3.40 1.25 -1.37
C VAL A 102 -4.78 1.69 -0.90
N GLN A 103 -4.82 2.85 -0.24
CA GLN A 103 -6.06 3.52 0.15
C GLN A 103 -5.91 5.04 0.04
N GLY A 104 -6.98 5.71 -0.37
CA GLY A 104 -7.05 7.17 -0.41
C GLY A 104 -7.98 7.70 -1.49
N PRO A 105 -7.91 9.01 -1.77
CA PRO A 105 -8.79 9.67 -2.70
C PRO A 105 -8.52 9.31 -4.16
N PHE A 106 -9.59 9.18 -4.94
CA PHE A 106 -9.55 9.28 -6.39
C PHE A 106 -10.33 10.55 -6.80
N LEU A 107 -9.65 11.47 -7.46
CA LEU A 107 -10.24 12.74 -7.90
C LEU A 107 -10.71 12.63 -9.35
N ASP A 108 -11.90 13.13 -9.64
CA ASP A 108 -12.48 13.12 -11.01
C ASP A 108 -11.70 14.01 -11.98
N SER A 109 -10.80 14.87 -11.48
CA SER A 109 -9.93 15.71 -12.29
C SER A 109 -8.56 15.85 -11.62
N GLY A 110 -7.50 15.83 -12.42
CA GLY A 110 -6.13 15.87 -11.94
C GLY A 110 -5.61 14.52 -11.47
N GLY A 111 -4.51 14.53 -10.75
CA GLY A 111 -3.92 13.34 -10.13
C GLY A 111 -4.40 13.15 -8.70
N SER A 112 -4.14 11.97 -8.16
CA SER A 112 -4.40 11.63 -6.76
C SER A 112 -3.13 11.06 -6.13
N VAL A 113 -3.03 11.18 -4.80
CA VAL A 113 -1.97 10.50 -4.03
C VAL A 113 -2.66 9.66 -2.97
N LEU A 114 -2.32 8.37 -2.96
CA LEU A 114 -2.85 7.40 -2.03
C LEU A 114 -1.74 6.87 -1.13
N ALA A 115 -2.09 6.46 0.08
CA ALA A 115 -1.16 5.77 0.96
C ALA A 115 -1.00 4.31 0.52
N ILE A 116 0.23 3.79 0.52
CA ILE A 116 0.49 2.35 0.46
C ILE A 116 0.23 1.80 1.85
N THR A 117 -0.76 0.91 1.99
CA THR A 117 -1.22 0.38 3.27
C THR A 117 -0.65 -0.99 3.61
N GLY A 118 0.14 -1.56 2.71
CA GLY A 118 0.85 -2.82 2.89
C GLY A 118 1.08 -3.56 1.58
N GLY A 119 1.63 -4.76 1.70
CA GLY A 119 1.91 -5.64 0.57
C GLY A 119 2.07 -7.09 1.01
N THR A 120 2.31 -7.98 0.05
CA THR A 120 2.57 -9.40 0.27
C THR A 120 3.74 -9.89 -0.58
N GLY A 121 4.34 -11.03 -0.21
CA GLY A 121 5.45 -11.62 -0.96
C GLY A 121 6.66 -10.71 -1.02
N SER A 122 7.15 -10.38 -2.22
CA SER A 122 8.28 -9.47 -2.40
C SER A 122 8.01 -8.03 -1.94
N TYR A 123 6.74 -7.71 -1.63
CA TYR A 123 6.29 -6.40 -1.15
C TYR A 123 5.81 -6.44 0.30
N ASP A 124 6.17 -7.48 1.05
CA ASP A 124 5.81 -7.59 2.47
C ASP A 124 6.36 -6.40 3.26
N GLY A 125 5.50 -5.78 4.08
CA GLY A 125 5.85 -4.57 4.83
C GLY A 125 5.89 -3.28 3.99
N ALA A 126 5.45 -3.30 2.71
CA ALA A 126 5.44 -2.11 1.86
C ALA A 126 4.72 -0.93 2.51
N SER A 127 5.35 0.23 2.45
CA SER A 127 4.84 1.55 2.89
C SER A 127 5.24 2.61 1.88
N GLY A 128 4.75 3.82 2.05
CA GLY A 128 5.01 4.96 1.16
C GLY A 128 3.75 5.48 0.48
N THR A 129 3.89 5.97 -0.74
CA THR A 129 2.78 6.59 -1.49
C THR A 129 2.64 6.02 -2.88
N MET A 130 1.43 6.08 -3.42
CA MET A 130 1.13 5.80 -4.81
C MET A 130 0.53 7.05 -5.46
N GLU A 131 1.17 7.56 -6.53
CA GLU A 131 0.62 8.60 -7.36
C GLU A 131 -0.23 7.95 -8.46
N LEU A 132 -1.48 8.41 -8.58
CA LEU A 132 -2.39 8.05 -9.67
C LEU A 132 -2.49 9.23 -10.63
N LYS A 133 -2.26 8.99 -11.92
CA LYS A 133 -2.40 9.98 -12.99
C LYS A 133 -3.24 9.43 -14.12
N TYR A 134 -3.97 10.30 -14.81
CA TYR A 134 -4.66 9.91 -16.05
C TYR A 134 -3.63 9.65 -17.15
N HIS A 135 -3.48 8.39 -17.58
CA HIS A 135 -2.62 8.02 -18.70
C HIS A 135 -3.15 8.56 -20.03
N ASN A 136 -4.47 8.73 -20.14
CA ASN A 136 -5.11 9.30 -21.31
C ASN A 136 -6.29 10.21 -20.93
N LYS A 137 -6.64 11.13 -21.84
CA LYS A 137 -7.74 12.10 -21.66
C LYS A 137 -9.13 11.47 -21.56
N LYS A 138 -9.29 10.20 -21.97
CA LYS A 138 -10.58 9.50 -21.95
C LYS A 138 -10.87 8.88 -20.56
N GLY A 139 -9.89 8.82 -19.65
CA GLY A 139 -10.05 8.17 -18.36
C GLY A 139 -10.25 6.65 -18.47
N THR A 140 -9.64 6.02 -19.48
CA THR A 140 -9.71 4.57 -19.70
C THR A 140 -8.39 3.87 -19.42
N ALA A 141 -7.36 4.61 -19.00
CA ALA A 141 -6.10 4.10 -18.51
C ALA A 141 -5.51 5.08 -17.51
N PHE A 142 -4.85 4.54 -16.49
CA PHE A 142 -4.28 5.28 -15.38
C PHE A 142 -2.85 4.81 -15.08
N ASP A 143 -1.95 5.75 -14.86
CA ASP A 143 -0.60 5.48 -14.34
C ASP A 143 -0.67 5.30 -12.84
N PHE A 144 -0.15 4.17 -12.34
CA PHE A 144 0.08 3.91 -10.92
C PHE A 144 1.58 3.94 -10.67
N ILE A 145 2.05 4.92 -9.92
CA ILE A 145 3.46 5.12 -9.60
C ILE A 145 3.63 4.89 -8.09
N PHE A 146 4.05 3.68 -7.73
CA PHE A 146 4.29 3.30 -6.33
C PHE A 146 5.68 3.77 -5.92
N ASN A 147 5.78 4.64 -4.92
CA ASN A 147 7.01 5.08 -4.28
C ASN A 147 7.10 4.37 -2.93
N LEU A 148 7.87 3.28 -2.89
CA LEU A 148 8.07 2.42 -1.72
C LEU A 148 9.19 2.98 -0.84
N GLU A 149 8.96 2.96 0.50
CA GLU A 149 9.90 3.41 1.54
C GLU A 149 10.33 2.24 2.44
#